data_8de1f2440912aeae5999c8269cde03f1
#
_entry.id   8de1f2440912aeae5999c8269cde03f1
#
_cell.length_a   1.000
_cell.length_b   1.000
_cell.length_c   1.000
_cell.angle_alpha   90.00
_cell.angle_beta   90.00
_cell.angle_gamma   90.00
#
_symmetry.space_group_name_H-M   'P 1'
#
loop_
_entity.id
_entity.type
_entity.pdbx_description
1 polymer ?
#
loop_
_entity_poly.entity_id
_entity_poly.type
_entity_poly.pdbx_seq_one_letter_code
_entity_poly.pdbx_strand_id
1 'polypeptide(L)'
;MKKIMILLFVSLFSFSVNSNAKSITLGWAAWDPANALQELTKEFTAETGIEVNFEFVPWPNFADRMLNELNNKGKTFDLLIGDSQWIGSGAVYGHYVKLNDFFDKEGISMGDFSPATVHAYSTWPKGSKNYYALPAMGDALAWAYRKDWFDRPELKSEFKKKHGYDLGVPASWNQLHDMCSFFQGREIDGKKRYGAAINTERGSEGITMGVT
;
A
#
# COMPACT_ATOMS: atom_id res chain seq x y z
N MET A 1 33.86 -57.28 -52.16
CA MET A 1 33.10 -55.98 -52.01
C MET A 1 32.79 -55.74 -50.52
N LYS A 2 33.61 -54.97 -49.85
CA LYS A 2 33.44 -54.66 -48.41
C LYS A 2 32.64 -53.36 -48.29
N LYS A 3 31.45 -53.42 -47.67
CA LYS A 3 30.62 -52.25 -47.36
C LYS A 3 31.15 -51.61 -46.04
N ILE A 4 31.68 -50.43 -46.17
CA ILE A 4 32.07 -49.59 -45.04
C ILE A 4 30.82 -48.84 -44.56
N MET A 5 30.35 -49.13 -43.33
CA MET A 5 29.25 -48.49 -42.68
C MET A 5 29.84 -47.33 -41.83
N ILE A 6 29.65 -46.11 -42.30
CA ILE A 6 30.04 -44.90 -41.57
C ILE A 6 28.96 -44.60 -40.51
N LEU A 7 29.28 -44.81 -39.23
CA LEU A 7 28.46 -44.37 -38.11
C LEU A 7 28.69 -42.88 -37.89
N LEU A 8 27.68 -42.08 -38.22
CA LEU A 8 27.67 -40.63 -37.89
C LEU A 8 27.28 -40.47 -36.41
N PHE A 9 28.27 -40.17 -35.57
CA PHE A 9 28.05 -39.81 -34.16
C PHE A 9 27.62 -38.34 -34.13
N VAL A 10 26.29 -38.09 -34.05
CA VAL A 10 25.76 -36.75 -33.76
C VAL A 10 25.85 -36.54 -32.25
N SER A 11 26.92 -35.89 -31.81
CA SER A 11 27.03 -35.40 -30.43
C SER A 11 26.08 -34.22 -30.24
N LEU A 12 24.95 -34.50 -29.60
CA LEU A 12 24.08 -33.45 -29.04
C LEU A 12 24.86 -32.74 -27.92
N PHE A 13 25.52 -31.65 -28.27
CA PHE A 13 25.99 -30.70 -27.28
C PHE A 13 24.76 -29.99 -26.69
N SER A 14 24.25 -30.51 -25.57
CA SER A 14 23.32 -29.76 -24.74
C SER A 14 24.06 -28.54 -24.15
N PHE A 15 23.92 -27.39 -24.79
CA PHE A 15 24.29 -26.12 -24.17
C PHE A 15 23.33 -25.94 -23.00
N SER A 16 23.77 -26.31 -21.79
CA SER A 16 23.17 -25.81 -20.57
C SER A 16 23.44 -24.31 -20.53
N VAL A 17 22.50 -23.53 -21.02
CA VAL A 17 22.47 -22.10 -20.76
C VAL A 17 22.25 -21.99 -19.23
N ASN A 18 23.31 -21.77 -18.48
CA ASN A 18 23.20 -21.28 -17.12
C ASN A 18 22.58 -19.87 -17.22
N SER A 19 21.27 -19.83 -17.34
CA SER A 19 20.49 -18.64 -17.09
C SER A 19 20.63 -18.39 -15.60
N ASN A 20 21.55 -17.53 -15.19
CA ASN A 20 21.42 -16.86 -13.89
C ASN A 20 20.07 -16.15 -13.96
N ALA A 21 19.04 -16.77 -13.37
CA ALA A 21 17.73 -16.16 -13.27
C ALA A 21 17.91 -14.78 -12.65
N LYS A 22 17.61 -13.75 -13.42
CA LYS A 22 17.65 -12.38 -12.89
C LYS A 22 16.54 -12.30 -11.86
N SER A 23 16.85 -11.77 -10.70
CA SER A 23 15.86 -11.54 -9.66
C SER A 23 15.96 -10.11 -9.17
N ILE A 24 14.83 -9.59 -8.71
CA ILE A 24 14.73 -8.31 -7.98
C ILE A 24 14.04 -8.58 -6.65
N THR A 25 14.39 -7.77 -5.64
CA THR A 25 13.78 -7.85 -4.31
C THR A 25 12.98 -6.58 -4.03
N LEU A 26 11.72 -6.75 -3.66
CA LEU A 26 10.78 -5.70 -3.34
C LEU A 26 10.45 -5.72 -1.85
N GLY A 27 10.65 -4.58 -1.16
CA GLY A 27 10.28 -4.40 0.23
C GLY A 27 8.92 -3.74 0.38
N TRP A 28 8.04 -4.32 1.23
CA TRP A 28 6.76 -3.71 1.56
C TRP A 28 6.27 -4.16 2.94
N ALA A 29 5.16 -3.54 3.39
CA ALA A 29 4.46 -3.97 4.60
C ALA A 29 3.76 -5.32 4.41
N ALA A 30 3.63 -6.08 5.50
CA ALA A 30 2.90 -7.35 5.53
C ALA A 30 1.40 -7.09 5.66
N TRP A 31 0.63 -7.25 4.57
CA TRP A 31 -0.82 -7.08 4.52
C TRP A 31 -1.41 -7.64 3.21
N ASP A 32 -2.73 -7.70 3.11
CA ASP A 32 -3.40 -8.35 1.97
C ASP A 32 -3.04 -7.79 0.59
N PRO A 33 -2.94 -6.45 0.37
CA PRO A 33 -2.51 -5.93 -0.92
C PRO A 33 -1.09 -6.35 -1.33
N ALA A 34 -0.18 -6.54 -0.37
CA ALA A 34 1.16 -7.04 -0.67
C ALA A 34 1.14 -8.49 -1.15
N ASN A 35 0.30 -9.33 -0.55
CA ASN A 35 0.08 -10.70 -0.99
C ASN A 35 -0.52 -10.72 -2.41
N ALA A 36 -1.48 -9.84 -2.70
CA ALA A 36 -2.08 -9.72 -4.03
C ALA A 36 -1.05 -9.28 -5.08
N LEU A 37 -0.17 -8.32 -4.77
CA LEU A 37 0.90 -7.92 -5.67
C LEU A 37 1.87 -9.07 -5.93
N GLN A 38 2.22 -9.84 -4.91
CA GLN A 38 3.09 -11.01 -5.07
C GLN A 38 2.49 -12.03 -6.05
N GLU A 39 1.18 -12.25 -6.01
CA GLU A 39 0.52 -13.12 -7.01
C GLU A 39 0.60 -12.53 -8.43
N LEU A 40 0.37 -11.22 -8.58
CA LEU A 40 0.44 -10.54 -9.88
C LEU A 40 1.85 -10.58 -10.49
N THR A 41 2.91 -10.55 -9.68
CA THR A 41 4.28 -10.61 -10.21
C THR A 41 4.65 -11.96 -10.84
N LYS A 42 3.84 -13.00 -10.67
CA LYS A 42 4.03 -14.28 -11.38
C LYS A 42 3.83 -14.13 -12.89
N GLU A 43 2.90 -13.27 -13.32
CA GLU A 43 2.72 -12.94 -14.74
C GLU A 43 3.94 -12.22 -15.28
N PHE A 44 4.44 -11.21 -14.56
CA PHE A 44 5.68 -10.52 -14.93
C PHE A 44 6.88 -11.47 -15.04
N THR A 45 7.02 -12.39 -14.09
CA THR A 45 8.08 -13.42 -14.14
C THR A 45 7.93 -14.33 -15.35
N ALA A 46 6.70 -14.74 -15.68
CA ALA A 46 6.43 -15.57 -16.85
C ALA A 46 6.77 -14.88 -18.17
N GLU A 47 6.53 -13.57 -18.26
CA GLU A 47 6.78 -12.76 -19.46
C GLU A 47 8.25 -12.39 -19.62
N THR A 48 8.95 -12.07 -18.52
CA THR A 48 10.27 -11.47 -18.55
C THR A 48 11.41 -12.42 -18.16
N GLY A 49 11.09 -13.52 -17.48
CA GLY A 49 12.07 -14.40 -16.84
C GLY A 49 12.77 -13.79 -15.63
N ILE A 50 12.28 -12.64 -15.11
CA ILE A 50 12.80 -11.98 -13.91
C ILE A 50 11.98 -12.40 -12.71
N GLU A 51 12.60 -13.02 -11.73
CA GLU A 51 11.95 -13.42 -10.49
C GLU A 51 11.79 -12.20 -9.57
N VAL A 52 10.62 -12.07 -8.92
CA VAL A 52 10.36 -11.00 -7.94
C VAL A 52 10.26 -11.61 -6.55
N ASN A 53 11.27 -11.33 -5.74
CA ASN A 53 11.30 -11.70 -4.33
C ASN A 53 10.66 -10.59 -3.49
N PHE A 54 10.00 -10.96 -2.38
CA PHE A 54 9.38 -10.01 -1.47
C PHE A 54 9.94 -10.15 -0.06
N GLU A 55 10.20 -9.01 0.59
CA GLU A 55 10.37 -8.93 2.02
C GLU A 55 9.18 -8.16 2.60
N PHE A 56 8.30 -8.88 3.32
CA PHE A 56 7.15 -8.30 3.98
C PHE A 56 7.45 -8.02 5.45
N VAL A 57 7.32 -6.76 5.83
CA VAL A 57 7.61 -6.30 7.19
C VAL A 57 6.30 -5.98 7.93
N PRO A 58 6.07 -6.54 9.13
CA PRO A 58 4.90 -6.17 9.93
C PRO A 58 4.79 -4.67 10.17
N TRP A 59 3.59 -4.11 10.11
CA TRP A 59 3.32 -2.67 10.22
C TRP A 59 4.02 -1.98 11.40
N PRO A 60 4.05 -2.52 12.64
CA PRO A 60 4.73 -1.88 13.75
C PRO A 60 6.24 -1.66 13.54
N ASN A 61 6.87 -2.44 12.67
CA ASN A 61 8.30 -2.41 12.40
C ASN A 61 8.63 -1.84 11.00
N PHE A 62 7.60 -1.60 10.17
CA PHE A 62 7.79 -1.29 8.76
C PHE A 62 8.58 0.01 8.54
N ALA A 63 8.16 1.10 9.18
CA ALA A 63 8.83 2.38 9.05
C ALA A 63 10.30 2.31 9.48
N ASP A 64 10.56 1.76 10.67
CA ASP A 64 11.91 1.65 11.21
C ASP A 64 12.81 0.80 10.30
N ARG A 65 12.31 -0.34 9.82
CA ARG A 65 13.06 -1.24 8.92
C ARG A 65 13.42 -0.56 7.59
N MET A 66 12.44 0.08 6.95
CA MET A 66 12.63 0.70 5.65
C MET A 66 13.47 1.98 5.73
N LEU A 67 13.21 2.84 6.70
CA LEU A 67 14.00 4.07 6.88
C LEU A 67 15.44 3.77 7.28
N ASN A 68 15.70 2.74 8.08
CA ASN A 68 17.05 2.31 8.37
C ASN A 68 17.79 1.82 7.12
N GLU A 69 17.13 1.04 6.27
CA GLU A 69 17.71 0.60 4.99
C GLU A 69 18.09 1.78 4.10
N LEU A 70 17.16 2.74 3.92
CA LEU A 70 17.38 3.94 3.11
C LEU A 70 18.50 4.82 3.67
N ASN A 71 18.50 5.09 4.98
CA ASN A 71 19.51 5.93 5.64
C ASN A 71 20.90 5.34 5.57
N ASN A 72 21.02 4.01 5.67
CA ASN A 72 22.30 3.30 5.57
C ASN A 72 22.71 3.01 4.13
N LYS A 73 21.96 3.46 3.13
CA LYS A 73 22.15 3.15 1.70
C LYS A 73 22.30 1.64 1.48
N GLY A 74 21.43 0.89 2.15
CA GLY A 74 21.38 -0.56 2.06
C GLY A 74 21.15 -1.04 0.64
N LYS A 75 21.37 -2.32 0.41
CA LYS A 75 21.23 -2.98 -0.89
C LYS A 75 20.32 -4.21 -0.82
N THR A 76 19.52 -4.28 0.24
CA THR A 76 18.61 -5.41 0.43
C THR A 76 17.47 -5.40 -0.57
N PHE A 77 17.00 -4.20 -0.97
CA PHE A 77 15.90 -4.02 -1.90
C PHE A 77 16.36 -3.34 -3.19
N ASP A 78 15.84 -3.83 -4.31
CA ASP A 78 15.93 -3.15 -5.61
C ASP A 78 14.77 -2.15 -5.76
N LEU A 79 13.61 -2.49 -5.20
CA LEU A 79 12.40 -1.67 -5.18
C LEU A 79 11.83 -1.60 -3.76
N LEU A 80 11.23 -0.48 -3.44
CA LEU A 80 10.53 -0.24 -2.18
C LEU A 80 9.15 0.33 -2.46
N ILE A 81 8.11 -0.26 -1.89
CA ILE A 81 6.83 0.42 -1.75
C ILE A 81 6.81 1.08 -0.38
N GLY A 82 7.07 2.37 -0.38
CA GLY A 82 7.19 3.20 0.81
C GLY A 82 5.93 4.00 1.09
N ASP A 83 5.95 4.69 2.22
CA ASP A 83 4.88 5.58 2.62
C ASP A 83 5.03 6.96 1.95
N SER A 84 3.91 7.58 1.61
CA SER A 84 3.85 8.93 1.01
C SER A 84 4.48 10.01 1.89
N GLN A 85 4.53 9.80 3.21
CA GLN A 85 5.16 10.71 4.18
C GLN A 85 6.69 10.80 3.95
N TRP A 86 7.30 9.79 3.36
CA TRP A 86 8.76 9.74 3.18
C TRP A 86 9.26 10.36 1.88
N ILE A 87 8.36 10.73 0.96
CA ILE A 87 8.78 11.21 -0.37
C ILE A 87 9.64 12.47 -0.29
N GLY A 88 9.34 13.38 0.63
CA GLY A 88 10.12 14.59 0.84
C GLY A 88 11.52 14.29 1.31
N SER A 89 11.70 13.51 2.36
CA SER A 89 13.00 13.09 2.86
C SER A 89 13.75 12.22 1.83
N GLY A 90 13.04 11.30 1.17
CA GLY A 90 13.59 10.46 0.13
C GLY A 90 14.22 11.27 -1.03
N ALA A 91 13.53 12.31 -1.47
CA ALA A 91 14.01 13.20 -2.51
C ALA A 91 15.16 14.10 -2.04
N VAL A 92 15.05 14.71 -0.85
CA VAL A 92 16.03 15.68 -0.34
C VAL A 92 17.34 15.01 0.06
N TYR A 93 17.29 13.85 0.69
CA TYR A 93 18.48 13.12 1.13
C TYR A 93 19.05 12.17 0.06
N GLY A 94 18.42 12.12 -1.13
CA GLY A 94 18.88 11.29 -2.23
C GLY A 94 18.70 9.80 -2.00
N HIS A 95 17.69 9.41 -1.20
CA HIS A 95 17.28 8.02 -1.03
C HIS A 95 16.50 7.52 -2.24
N TYR A 96 15.74 8.42 -2.89
CA TYR A 96 14.93 8.12 -4.07
C TYR A 96 15.54 8.72 -5.32
N VAL A 97 15.54 7.97 -6.39
CA VAL A 97 15.98 8.42 -7.71
C VAL A 97 14.88 9.29 -8.34
N LYS A 98 15.28 10.39 -9.00
CA LYS A 98 14.34 11.15 -9.82
C LYS A 98 14.01 10.35 -11.08
N LEU A 99 12.74 10.11 -11.34
CA LEU A 99 12.27 9.18 -12.36
C LEU A 99 11.89 9.83 -13.70
N ASN A 100 11.99 11.15 -13.83
CA ASN A 100 11.55 11.86 -15.04
C ASN A 100 12.18 11.30 -16.32
N ASP A 101 13.50 11.21 -16.36
CA ASP A 101 14.23 10.73 -17.55
C ASP A 101 13.86 9.27 -17.88
N PHE A 102 13.61 8.45 -16.86
CA PHE A 102 13.13 7.09 -17.02
C PHE A 102 11.72 7.07 -17.62
N PHE A 103 10.82 7.88 -17.10
CA PHE A 103 9.44 7.96 -17.61
C PHE A 103 9.40 8.42 -19.06
N ASP A 104 10.18 9.45 -19.40
CA ASP A 104 10.27 9.96 -20.77
C ASP A 104 10.82 8.89 -21.74
N LYS A 105 11.86 8.16 -21.30
CA LYS A 105 12.48 7.10 -22.10
C LYS A 105 11.54 5.90 -22.33
N GLU A 106 10.82 5.47 -21.30
CA GLU A 106 9.95 4.29 -21.35
C GLU A 106 8.50 4.63 -21.73
N GLY A 107 8.19 5.92 -21.99
CA GLY A 107 6.84 6.36 -22.38
C GLY A 107 5.80 6.23 -21.26
N ILE A 108 6.23 6.30 -19.99
CA ILE A 108 5.33 6.18 -18.84
C ILE A 108 4.62 7.49 -18.61
N SER A 109 3.27 7.46 -18.68
CA SER A 109 2.42 8.63 -18.45
C SER A 109 1.89 8.65 -17.02
N MET A 110 2.08 9.77 -16.32
CA MET A 110 1.46 9.99 -15.02
C MET A 110 -0.04 10.35 -15.14
N GLY A 111 -0.52 10.57 -16.37
CA GLY A 111 -1.94 10.83 -16.66
C GLY A 111 -2.86 9.63 -16.45
N ASP A 112 -2.30 8.43 -16.37
CA ASP A 112 -3.05 7.19 -16.11
C ASP A 112 -3.40 7.00 -14.63
N PHE A 113 -2.83 7.83 -13.76
CA PHE A 113 -3.07 7.82 -12.33
C PHE A 113 -3.97 8.97 -11.88
N SER A 114 -4.67 8.79 -10.76
CA SER A 114 -5.44 9.87 -10.15
C SER A 114 -4.54 11.08 -9.85
N PRO A 115 -4.91 12.30 -10.26
CA PRO A 115 -4.12 13.50 -9.97
C PRO A 115 -3.83 13.70 -8.47
N ALA A 116 -4.76 13.30 -7.60
CA ALA A 116 -4.58 13.39 -6.16
C ALA A 116 -3.47 12.45 -5.67
N THR A 117 -3.42 11.20 -6.17
CA THR A 117 -2.38 10.24 -5.80
C THR A 117 -1.01 10.65 -6.37
N VAL A 118 -0.96 11.16 -7.60
CA VAL A 118 0.28 11.71 -8.19
C VAL A 118 0.82 12.85 -7.33
N HIS A 119 -0.05 13.78 -6.95
CA HIS A 119 0.34 14.91 -6.10
C HIS A 119 0.83 14.46 -4.73
N ALA A 120 0.14 13.51 -4.11
CA ALA A 120 0.46 13.06 -2.76
C ALA A 120 1.68 12.11 -2.71
N TYR A 121 1.82 11.20 -3.69
CA TYR A 121 2.69 10.04 -3.58
C TYR A 121 3.89 10.06 -4.53
N SER A 122 3.90 10.95 -5.53
CA SER A 122 4.92 10.87 -6.57
C SER A 122 5.84 12.09 -6.64
N THR A 123 5.40 13.27 -6.21
CA THR A 123 6.11 14.52 -6.51
C THR A 123 6.80 15.17 -5.32
N TRP A 124 7.97 15.75 -5.55
CA TRP A 124 8.63 16.63 -4.60
C TRP A 124 9.42 17.76 -5.32
N PRO A 125 9.32 19.05 -4.90
CA PRO A 125 8.32 19.58 -3.95
C PRO A 125 6.88 19.30 -4.39
N LYS A 126 5.94 19.28 -3.45
CA LYS A 126 4.53 19.05 -3.77
C LYS A 126 4.04 19.99 -4.87
N GLY A 127 3.32 19.44 -5.85
CA GLY A 127 2.82 20.19 -7.00
C GLY A 127 3.85 20.45 -8.11
N SER A 128 5.12 20.02 -7.94
CA SER A 128 6.11 20.05 -9.03
C SER A 128 5.87 18.90 -10.01
N LYS A 129 6.61 18.93 -11.13
CA LYS A 129 6.68 17.80 -12.07
C LYS A 129 7.95 16.96 -11.86
N ASN A 130 8.56 16.99 -10.68
CA ASN A 130 9.67 16.12 -10.34
C ASN A 130 9.12 14.86 -9.68
N TYR A 131 9.19 13.75 -10.38
CA TYR A 131 8.66 12.47 -9.93
C TYR A 131 9.75 11.62 -9.26
N TYR A 132 9.43 11.04 -8.12
CA TYR A 132 10.33 10.17 -7.33
C TYR A 132 9.70 8.82 -7.01
N ALA A 133 8.42 8.64 -7.33
CA ALA A 133 7.72 7.38 -7.18
C ALA A 133 6.56 7.27 -8.18
N LEU A 134 6.10 6.04 -8.40
CA LEU A 134 4.81 5.73 -9.01
C LEU A 134 3.79 5.45 -7.89
N PRO A 135 2.53 5.89 -8.02
CA PRO A 135 1.49 5.51 -7.06
C PRO A 135 1.23 4.00 -7.14
N ALA A 136 1.47 3.29 -6.06
CA ALA A 136 1.16 1.86 -5.98
C ALA A 136 -0.29 1.62 -5.51
N MET A 137 -0.78 2.48 -4.62
CA MET A 137 -2.11 2.38 -4.04
C MET A 137 -2.55 3.76 -3.53
N GLY A 138 -3.86 4.03 -3.56
CA GLY A 138 -4.44 5.25 -3.02
C GLY A 138 -5.36 4.93 -1.85
N ASP A 139 -5.28 5.73 -0.78
CA ASP A 139 -6.14 5.65 0.38
C ASP A 139 -7.17 6.77 0.38
N ALA A 140 -8.33 6.48 0.96
CA ALA A 140 -9.38 7.47 1.19
C ALA A 140 -9.81 7.42 2.66
N LEU A 141 -9.89 8.60 3.29
CA LEU A 141 -10.45 8.71 4.62
C LEU A 141 -11.98 8.59 4.56
N ALA A 142 -12.52 7.68 5.33
CA ALA A 142 -13.96 7.48 5.43
C ALA A 142 -14.34 6.98 6.83
N TRP A 143 -15.56 7.29 7.23
CA TRP A 143 -16.16 6.74 8.43
C TRP A 143 -17.15 5.64 8.07
N ALA A 144 -16.98 4.47 8.64
CA ALA A 144 -17.98 3.43 8.61
C ALA A 144 -18.84 3.50 9.88
N TYR A 145 -20.14 3.35 9.74
CA TYR A 145 -21.08 3.33 10.86
C TYR A 145 -22.08 2.19 10.74
N ARG A 146 -22.63 1.78 11.86
CA ARG A 146 -23.62 0.72 11.93
C ARG A 146 -25.01 1.29 11.55
N LYS A 147 -25.28 1.26 10.24
CA LYS A 147 -26.55 1.75 9.69
C LYS A 147 -27.76 1.09 10.35
N ASP A 148 -27.69 -0.23 10.63
CA ASP A 148 -28.72 -1.00 11.31
C ASP A 148 -29.03 -0.51 12.73
N TRP A 149 -28.07 0.08 13.44
CA TRP A 149 -28.32 0.72 14.75
C TRP A 149 -28.87 2.14 14.57
N PHE A 150 -28.31 2.87 13.65
CA PHE A 150 -28.74 4.25 13.36
C PHE A 150 -30.16 4.31 12.84
N ASP A 151 -30.66 3.26 12.19
CA ASP A 151 -32.03 3.20 11.67
C ASP A 151 -33.07 2.74 12.69
N ARG A 152 -32.70 2.30 13.91
CA ARG A 152 -33.62 1.85 14.94
C ARG A 152 -34.45 3.02 15.48
N PRO A 153 -35.80 2.95 15.43
CA PRO A 153 -36.66 4.04 15.88
C PRO A 153 -36.45 4.42 17.34
N GLU A 154 -36.24 3.41 18.22
CA GLU A 154 -36.00 3.61 19.65
C GLU A 154 -34.69 4.38 19.90
N LEU A 155 -33.61 4.04 19.20
CA LEU A 155 -32.31 4.72 19.34
C LEU A 155 -32.37 6.15 18.77
N LYS A 156 -33.07 6.37 17.66
CA LYS A 156 -33.33 7.70 17.10
C LYS A 156 -34.09 8.59 18.10
N SER A 157 -35.15 8.04 18.67
CA SER A 157 -35.97 8.78 19.64
C SER A 157 -35.19 9.16 20.90
N GLU A 158 -34.45 8.21 21.47
CA GLU A 158 -33.62 8.46 22.65
C GLU A 158 -32.50 9.47 22.38
N PHE A 159 -31.82 9.33 21.25
CA PHE A 159 -30.76 10.24 20.86
C PHE A 159 -31.29 11.66 20.68
N LYS A 160 -32.39 11.81 19.95
CA LYS A 160 -33.03 13.13 19.74
C LYS A 160 -33.46 13.77 21.04
N LYS A 161 -34.03 12.99 21.96
CA LYS A 161 -34.42 13.48 23.29
C LYS A 161 -33.22 13.97 24.10
N LYS A 162 -32.06 13.29 23.98
CA LYS A 162 -30.85 13.60 24.74
C LYS A 162 -30.08 14.77 24.15
N HIS A 163 -29.94 14.85 22.83
CA HIS A 163 -29.04 15.78 22.15
C HIS A 163 -29.77 16.89 21.38
N GLY A 164 -31.09 16.79 21.18
CA GLY A 164 -31.90 17.83 20.53
C GLY A 164 -31.90 17.79 19.00
N TYR A 165 -31.19 16.84 18.38
CA TYR A 165 -31.14 16.66 16.93
C TYR A 165 -31.19 15.17 16.56
N ASP A 166 -31.37 14.88 15.27
CA ASP A 166 -31.57 13.50 14.81
C ASP A 166 -30.26 12.70 14.76
N LEU A 167 -30.33 11.42 15.14
CA LEU A 167 -29.24 10.46 14.96
C LEU A 167 -29.03 10.20 13.48
N GLY A 168 -27.83 10.53 12.97
CA GLY A 168 -27.48 10.40 11.57
C GLY A 168 -25.97 10.50 11.33
N VAL A 169 -25.56 10.72 10.09
CA VAL A 169 -24.14 10.95 9.77
C VAL A 169 -23.69 12.28 10.40
N PRO A 170 -22.61 12.29 11.20
CA PRO A 170 -22.17 13.53 11.85
C PRO A 170 -21.62 14.54 10.83
N ALA A 171 -22.01 15.79 10.97
CA ALA A 171 -21.51 16.91 10.18
C ALA A 171 -20.44 17.75 10.91
N SER A 172 -20.13 17.39 12.16
CA SER A 172 -19.10 18.06 12.96
C SER A 172 -18.50 17.09 13.99
N TRP A 173 -17.32 17.45 14.52
CA TRP A 173 -16.67 16.71 15.58
C TRP A 173 -17.52 16.62 16.86
N ASN A 174 -18.26 17.66 17.19
CA ASN A 174 -19.18 17.63 18.33
C ASN A 174 -20.30 16.62 18.14
N GLN A 175 -20.89 16.56 16.94
CA GLN A 175 -21.90 15.55 16.63
C GLN A 175 -21.33 14.13 16.66
N LEU A 176 -20.12 13.94 16.14
CA LEU A 176 -19.43 12.64 16.23
C LEU A 176 -19.20 12.25 17.68
N HIS A 177 -18.72 13.18 18.53
CA HIS A 177 -18.52 12.96 19.96
C HIS A 177 -19.84 12.56 20.67
N ASP A 178 -20.92 13.27 20.38
CA ASP A 178 -22.23 12.96 20.96
C ASP A 178 -22.72 11.56 20.56
N MET A 179 -22.56 11.18 19.30
CA MET A 179 -22.92 9.85 18.81
C MET A 179 -22.04 8.76 19.45
N CYS A 180 -20.73 8.96 19.49
CA CYS A 180 -19.83 8.03 20.15
C CYS A 180 -20.18 7.87 21.64
N SER A 181 -20.43 8.97 22.35
CA SER A 181 -20.83 8.96 23.76
C SER A 181 -22.19 8.29 23.99
N PHE A 182 -23.10 8.44 23.04
CA PHE A 182 -24.43 7.80 23.09
C PHE A 182 -24.34 6.29 23.00
N PHE A 183 -23.46 5.75 22.15
CA PHE A 183 -23.28 4.31 21.97
C PHE A 183 -22.30 3.68 22.97
N GLN A 184 -21.44 4.48 23.61
CA GLN A 184 -20.40 3.98 24.51
C GLN A 184 -21.00 3.24 25.71
N GLY A 185 -20.65 1.96 25.82
CA GLY A 185 -21.10 1.09 26.90
C GLY A 185 -22.57 0.65 26.83
N ARG A 186 -23.31 1.05 25.78
CA ARG A 186 -24.70 0.66 25.58
C ARG A 186 -24.81 -0.83 25.26
N GLU A 187 -25.82 -1.46 25.83
CA GLU A 187 -26.18 -2.82 25.45
C GLU A 187 -27.12 -2.80 24.25
N ILE A 188 -26.74 -3.48 23.17
CA ILE A 188 -27.54 -3.65 21.95
C ILE A 188 -27.45 -5.12 21.54
N ASP A 189 -28.60 -5.77 21.39
CA ASP A 189 -28.71 -7.19 21.06
C ASP A 189 -27.94 -8.09 22.05
N GLY A 190 -28.07 -7.80 23.35
CA GLY A 190 -27.46 -8.58 24.44
C GLY A 190 -25.93 -8.44 24.52
N LYS A 191 -25.35 -7.45 23.85
CA LYS A 191 -23.89 -7.22 23.85
C LYS A 191 -23.56 -5.77 24.12
N LYS A 192 -22.58 -5.56 24.98
CA LYS A 192 -22.01 -4.23 25.22
C LYS A 192 -21.34 -3.71 23.95
N ARG A 193 -21.61 -2.44 23.59
CA ARG A 193 -21.10 -1.77 22.40
C ARG A 193 -20.18 -0.62 22.79
N TYR A 194 -19.36 -0.21 21.82
CA TYR A 194 -18.43 0.89 21.96
C TYR A 194 -18.80 2.00 20.97
N GLY A 195 -18.56 3.24 21.36
CA GLY A 195 -18.97 4.41 20.60
C GLY A 195 -18.14 4.63 19.33
N ALA A 196 -16.85 4.30 19.38
CA ALA A 196 -15.96 4.37 18.24
C ALA A 196 -14.86 3.31 18.33
N ALA A 197 -14.31 2.94 17.18
CA ALA A 197 -13.03 2.27 17.05
C ALA A 197 -12.12 3.18 16.23
N ILE A 198 -11.05 3.66 16.85
CA ILE A 198 -10.05 4.52 16.23
C ILE A 198 -8.72 3.80 16.32
N ASN A 199 -8.01 3.73 15.19
CA ASN A 199 -6.69 3.14 15.17
C ASN A 199 -5.69 4.14 15.80
N THR A 200 -5.06 3.74 16.89
CA THR A 200 -4.11 4.56 17.65
C THR A 200 -2.77 3.83 17.88
N GLU A 201 -2.55 2.71 17.20
CA GLU A 201 -1.33 1.96 17.31
C GLU A 201 -0.16 2.71 16.65
N ARG A 202 1.03 2.65 17.29
CA ARG A 202 2.27 3.22 16.74
C ARG A 202 2.58 2.57 15.39
N GLY A 203 2.92 3.38 14.40
CA GLY A 203 3.24 2.93 13.04
C GLY A 203 2.01 2.73 12.16
N SER A 204 0.81 3.00 12.67
CA SER A 204 -0.37 3.07 11.84
C SER A 204 -0.61 4.52 11.41
N GLU A 205 -0.65 4.75 10.12
CA GLU A 205 -1.00 6.05 9.54
C GLU A 205 -2.42 6.49 9.95
N GLY A 206 -3.22 5.57 10.47
CA GLY A 206 -4.57 5.83 10.96
C GLY A 206 -4.64 6.91 12.04
N ILE A 207 -3.59 7.10 12.85
CA ILE A 207 -3.54 8.19 13.82
C ILE A 207 -3.48 9.54 13.10
N THR A 208 -2.59 9.67 12.13
CA THR A 208 -2.38 10.92 11.40
C THR A 208 -3.55 11.21 10.47
N MET A 209 -4.12 10.19 9.84
CA MET A 209 -5.21 10.33 8.88
C MET A 209 -6.60 10.46 9.53
N GLY A 210 -6.79 9.92 10.73
CA GLY A 210 -8.10 9.93 11.41
C GLY A 210 -8.37 11.13 12.29
N VAL A 211 -7.37 11.96 12.60
CA VAL A 211 -7.45 13.02 13.63
C VAL A 211 -7.03 14.40 13.10
N THR A 212 -6.47 14.49 11.92
CA THR A 212 -6.17 15.74 11.22
C THR A 212 -7.23 16.07 10.20
#